data_5d05bd2a0284a6649d73824f88b56693
#
_entry.id   5d05bd2a0284a6649d73824f88b56693
#
_cell.length_a   1.000
_cell.length_b   1.000
_cell.length_c   1.000
_cell.angle_alpha   90.00
_cell.angle_beta   90.00
_cell.angle_gamma   90.00
#
_symmetry.space_group_name_H-M   'P 1'
#
loop_
_entity.id
_entity.type
_entity.pdbx_description
1 polymer ?
#
loop_
_entity_poly.entity_id
_entity_poly.type
_entity_poly.pdbx_seq_one_letter_code
_entity_poly.pdbx_strand_id
1 'polypeptide(L)'
;MTRLLRHFLVFASCALGISMASAQMRAQMRVLVDQVGYETKAPKVGLISAAPTDHPAQFTLIEDETGKVVFTGAPQAEGKVDRWGDRVYWKADFSSFQTPGHYILRIADGDTSALSCAFQIDDNLLERKTLSNVIFYFKGQRASGALDRADSHLKLPDGPGAVDVHGGWYDATGDYGIHFSQLNLTSYFNNQQVPLVAWTLLAGYDTLKARNDDNFSEYERRMLDEGLFGADFLVRMKRPQGSFFQSIDGPGVKKLPQDRKIGDLNWKLTVKTKADQLNEKEPPAEGPHSHEVSFRSGGGVAIAALALASTMPEDGDFPRARYLQAAEEAFAFLQAHNRELLNDHAENILDDYCALLAATELYGATHKQSYLLAADQRADSLMARLTTRDAFRDYWRADNGTRPFFHPSDAGLPVVSLVRYATVASAANRKKTLDAVKRSLEFELATTREVNNPFGYARQLVRMGNGDVRTAFFFPHDTEAAPWWQGENARIASLAAAARMAAPLYGDDPSFQSALQNYAEDQLHWILGRNPFDSSMLIGSGHGNIPYMFFRSYKYTSAPGAVINGITAGLNDEDGIAYNEGFAQTGKDDDWRWAEEWLPHAAWYLYAVSLPHR
;
A
#
# COMPACT_ATOMS: atom_id res chain seq x y z
N MET A 1 49.87 -28.60 19.81
CA MET A 1 48.76 -28.19 20.68
C MET A 1 48.68 -26.68 20.95
N THR A 2 49.69 -25.88 20.64
CA THR A 2 49.73 -24.43 20.98
C THR A 2 49.20 -23.47 19.89
N ARG A 3 48.96 -23.90 18.66
CA ARG A 3 48.42 -23.06 17.58
C ARG A 3 46.88 -23.10 17.48
N LEU A 4 46.22 -24.15 17.93
CA LEU A 4 44.75 -24.25 17.93
C LEU A 4 44.11 -23.41 19.06
N LEU A 5 44.79 -23.21 20.20
CA LEU A 5 44.26 -22.39 21.28
C LEU A 5 44.22 -20.87 20.98
N ARG A 6 45.14 -20.37 20.12
CA ARG A 6 45.16 -18.98 19.73
C ARG A 6 44.02 -18.58 18.78
N HIS A 7 43.57 -19.49 17.94
CA HIS A 7 42.45 -19.23 17.04
C HIS A 7 41.09 -19.26 17.75
N PHE A 8 40.94 -20.10 18.78
CA PHE A 8 39.72 -20.12 19.59
C PHE A 8 39.55 -18.88 20.46
N LEU A 9 40.62 -18.30 20.99
CA LEU A 9 40.57 -17.06 21.81
C LEU A 9 40.27 -15.81 20.95
N VAL A 10 40.73 -15.77 19.70
CA VAL A 10 40.43 -14.64 18.79
C VAL A 10 38.98 -14.71 18.32
N PHE A 11 38.44 -15.89 18.02
CA PHE A 11 37.03 -16.04 17.64
C PHE A 11 36.06 -15.75 18.81
N ALA A 12 36.41 -16.17 20.02
CA ALA A 12 35.62 -15.87 21.21
C ALA A 12 35.63 -14.37 21.54
N SER A 13 36.75 -13.67 21.36
CA SER A 13 36.85 -12.23 21.57
C SER A 13 36.09 -11.41 20.51
N CYS A 14 36.08 -11.85 19.24
CA CYS A 14 35.28 -11.20 18.19
C CYS A 14 33.79 -11.45 18.40
N ALA A 15 33.38 -12.66 18.77
CA ALA A 15 31.97 -12.97 19.01
C ALA A 15 31.41 -12.22 20.24
N LEU A 16 32.21 -12.10 21.31
CA LEU A 16 31.84 -11.28 22.49
C LEU A 16 31.84 -9.79 22.16
N GLY A 17 32.78 -9.29 21.36
CA GLY A 17 32.82 -7.89 20.91
C GLY A 17 31.63 -7.51 20.05
N ILE A 18 31.20 -8.37 19.13
CA ILE A 18 30.00 -8.16 18.28
C ILE A 18 28.72 -8.26 19.12
N SER A 19 28.66 -9.19 20.08
CA SER A 19 27.52 -9.32 20.99
C SER A 19 27.39 -8.13 21.95
N MET A 20 28.52 -7.59 22.46
CA MET A 20 28.50 -6.39 23.31
C MET A 20 28.20 -5.12 22.50
N ALA A 21 28.72 -4.97 21.29
CA ALA A 21 28.41 -3.85 20.41
C ALA A 21 26.94 -3.84 19.99
N SER A 22 26.37 -5.01 19.69
CA SER A 22 24.93 -5.12 19.37
C SER A 22 24.04 -4.91 20.60
N ALA A 23 24.46 -5.32 21.80
CA ALA A 23 23.76 -5.06 23.05
C ALA A 23 23.84 -3.56 23.45
N GLN A 24 24.99 -2.93 23.21
CA GLN A 24 25.19 -1.51 23.50
C GLN A 24 24.43 -0.61 22.50
N MET A 25 24.32 -1.00 21.21
CA MET A 25 23.45 -0.32 20.26
C MET A 25 21.96 -0.48 20.60
N ARG A 26 21.54 -1.60 21.21
CA ARG A 26 20.16 -1.79 21.69
C ARG A 26 19.80 -0.95 22.91
N ALA A 27 20.76 -0.53 23.72
CA ALA A 27 20.54 0.23 24.95
C ALA A 27 20.44 1.75 24.73
N GLN A 28 20.99 2.28 23.64
CA GLN A 28 21.04 3.73 23.41
C GLN A 28 19.65 4.30 23.09
N MET A 29 19.32 5.48 23.66
CA MET A 29 18.17 6.28 23.25
C MET A 29 18.25 6.59 21.75
N ARG A 30 17.10 6.59 21.07
CA ARG A 30 16.97 7.01 19.67
C ARG A 30 15.81 7.98 19.54
N VAL A 31 15.93 8.91 18.62
CA VAL A 31 14.88 9.87 18.26
C VAL A 31 14.39 9.53 16.86
N LEU A 32 13.14 9.10 16.78
CA LEU A 32 12.49 8.62 15.57
C LEU A 32 11.58 9.73 15.02
N VAL A 33 11.85 10.16 13.81
CA VAL A 33 11.11 11.23 13.13
C VAL A 33 10.72 10.79 11.73
N ASP A 34 9.79 11.49 11.11
CA ASP A 34 9.69 11.47 9.66
C ASP A 34 11.00 12.06 9.09
N GLN A 35 11.72 11.25 8.35
CA GLN A 35 13.07 11.59 7.88
C GLN A 35 13.06 12.53 6.66
N VAL A 36 11.90 12.69 6.01
CA VAL A 36 11.66 13.73 5.00
C VAL A 36 11.23 15.02 5.70
N GLY A 37 10.29 14.92 6.62
CA GLY A 37 9.88 16.03 7.48
C GLY A 37 8.37 16.14 7.67
N TYR A 38 7.94 17.34 8.01
CA TYR A 38 6.57 17.61 8.45
C TYR A 38 5.99 18.82 7.73
N GLU A 39 4.70 18.76 7.45
CA GLU A 39 3.96 19.92 6.97
C GLU A 39 3.89 21.02 8.03
N THR A 40 4.02 22.27 7.60
CA THR A 40 4.07 23.44 8.51
C THR A 40 2.93 23.44 9.52
N LYS A 41 1.72 23.16 9.06
CA LYS A 41 0.52 23.20 9.91
C LYS A 41 0.05 21.83 10.40
N ALA A 42 0.64 20.72 9.96
CA ALA A 42 0.28 19.38 10.43
C ALA A 42 0.75 19.11 11.87
N PRO A 43 0.20 18.12 12.54
CA PRO A 43 0.77 17.58 13.75
C PRO A 43 2.23 17.14 13.50
N LYS A 44 3.12 17.55 14.39
CA LYS A 44 4.55 17.24 14.32
C LYS A 44 4.98 16.55 15.59
N VAL A 45 5.14 15.22 15.49
CA VAL A 45 5.48 14.36 16.63
C VAL A 45 6.68 13.50 16.28
N GLY A 46 7.77 13.69 17.03
CA GLY A 46 8.85 12.71 17.09
C GLY A 46 8.59 11.69 18.19
N LEU A 47 9.15 10.48 18.05
CA LEU A 47 9.11 9.45 19.09
C LEU A 47 10.51 9.24 19.65
N ILE A 48 10.60 9.07 20.96
CA ILE A 48 11.83 8.72 21.65
C ILE A 48 11.72 7.26 22.03
N SER A 49 12.64 6.44 21.55
CA SER A 49 12.79 5.04 21.90
C SER A 49 13.94 4.88 22.88
N ALA A 50 13.67 4.36 24.08
CA ALA A 50 14.64 4.32 25.17
C ALA A 50 14.55 3.01 25.97
N ALA A 51 15.53 2.77 26.85
CA ALA A 51 15.46 1.69 27.82
C ALA A 51 14.41 1.98 28.90
N PRO A 52 13.82 0.97 29.57
CA PRO A 52 12.84 1.20 30.64
C PRO A 52 13.37 2.00 31.84
N THR A 53 14.68 2.11 31.96
CA THR A 53 15.36 2.89 33.03
C THR A 53 15.58 4.35 32.70
N ASP A 54 15.37 4.74 31.43
CA ASP A 54 15.59 6.10 30.98
C ASP A 54 14.33 6.94 31.25
N HIS A 55 14.53 8.19 31.65
CA HIS A 55 13.45 9.11 32.02
C HIS A 55 13.69 10.50 31.41
N PRO A 56 13.58 10.61 30.06
CA PRO A 56 13.84 11.87 29.37
C PRO A 56 12.92 12.98 29.89
N ALA A 57 13.50 14.07 30.39
CA ALA A 57 12.75 15.17 31.00
C ALA A 57 12.43 16.30 30.00
N GLN A 58 13.24 16.46 28.96
CA GLN A 58 13.13 17.58 28.05
C GLN A 58 13.62 17.19 26.67
N PHE A 59 12.92 17.70 25.62
CA PHE A 59 13.42 17.68 24.25
C PHE A 59 13.59 19.12 23.73
N THR A 60 14.46 19.27 22.73
CA THR A 60 14.69 20.54 22.04
C THR A 60 14.69 20.36 20.55
N LEU A 61 14.07 21.31 19.84
CA LEU A 61 14.19 21.46 18.40
C LEU A 61 15.34 22.44 18.12
N ILE A 62 16.28 22.03 17.30
CA ILE A 62 17.49 22.76 16.97
C ILE A 62 17.45 23.07 15.47
N GLU A 63 17.64 24.33 15.11
CA GLU A 63 17.85 24.72 13.72
C GLU A 63 19.19 24.16 13.25
N ASP A 64 19.17 23.34 12.19
CA ASP A 64 20.32 22.54 11.76
C ASP A 64 21.51 23.41 11.33
N GLU A 65 21.26 24.51 10.61
CA GLU A 65 22.33 25.39 10.09
C GLU A 65 23.05 26.19 11.17
N THR A 66 22.32 26.61 12.21
CA THR A 66 22.87 27.55 13.20
C THR A 66 23.17 26.88 14.54
N GLY A 67 22.63 25.69 14.80
CA GLY A 67 22.67 25.01 16.09
C GLY A 67 21.82 25.69 17.17
N LYS A 68 20.98 26.66 16.82
CA LYS A 68 20.15 27.41 17.77
C LYS A 68 18.96 26.58 18.20
N VAL A 69 18.69 26.52 19.51
CA VAL A 69 17.46 25.96 20.04
C VAL A 69 16.31 26.93 19.74
N VAL A 70 15.30 26.43 19.00
CA VAL A 70 14.13 27.22 18.56
C VAL A 70 12.83 26.80 19.24
N PHE A 71 12.80 25.58 19.82
CA PHE A 71 11.66 25.09 20.58
C PHE A 71 12.13 24.15 21.70
N THR A 72 11.39 24.11 22.80
CA THR A 72 11.66 23.24 23.94
C THR A 72 10.34 22.71 24.47
N GLY A 73 10.28 21.40 24.76
CA GLY A 73 9.10 20.75 25.30
C GLY A 73 9.44 19.61 26.25
N ALA A 74 8.43 19.15 26.99
CA ALA A 74 8.53 17.94 27.81
C ALA A 74 7.98 16.74 27.03
N PRO A 75 8.69 15.61 26.99
CA PRO A 75 8.18 14.42 26.34
C PRO A 75 7.06 13.78 27.17
N GLN A 76 6.05 13.23 26.49
CA GLN A 76 4.95 12.51 27.13
C GLN A 76 5.24 11.01 27.08
N ALA A 77 5.20 10.34 28.23
CA ALA A 77 5.40 8.90 28.30
C ALA A 77 4.25 8.14 27.64
N GLU A 78 4.58 7.25 26.73
CA GLU A 78 3.63 6.37 26.03
C GLU A 78 3.77 4.90 26.48
N GLY A 79 4.94 4.53 27.01
CA GLY A 79 5.21 3.19 27.49
C GLY A 79 5.65 2.22 26.38
N LYS A 80 5.44 0.93 26.62
CA LYS A 80 5.92 -0.20 25.80
C LYS A 80 4.81 -0.65 24.85
N VAL A 81 5.18 -1.06 23.62
CA VAL A 81 4.30 -1.82 22.73
C VAL A 81 4.49 -3.31 23.03
N ASP A 82 3.40 -4.02 23.28
CA ASP A 82 3.48 -5.42 23.63
C ASP A 82 4.10 -6.25 22.51
N ARG A 83 4.99 -7.19 22.86
CA ARG A 83 5.74 -8.09 21.96
C ARG A 83 6.68 -7.42 20.95
N TRP A 84 6.88 -6.07 21.03
CA TRP A 84 7.83 -5.35 20.17
C TRP A 84 9.19 -5.12 20.86
N GLY A 85 9.60 -6.03 21.72
CA GLY A 85 10.85 -5.94 22.49
C GLY A 85 10.68 -5.18 23.81
N ASP A 86 11.80 -4.75 24.41
CA ASP A 86 11.83 -4.13 25.74
C ASP A 86 11.90 -2.60 25.71
N ARG A 87 11.78 -1.99 24.53
CA ARG A 87 11.83 -0.53 24.40
C ARG A 87 10.57 0.12 24.96
N VAL A 88 10.74 1.27 25.57
CA VAL A 88 9.68 2.18 25.97
C VAL A 88 9.74 3.45 25.12
N TYR A 89 8.59 4.08 24.95
CA TYR A 89 8.45 5.20 24.02
C TYR A 89 7.90 6.44 24.73
N TRP A 90 8.29 7.61 24.24
CA TRP A 90 7.73 8.91 24.60
C TRP A 90 7.43 9.68 23.32
N LYS A 91 6.40 10.53 23.38
CA LYS A 91 6.07 11.51 22.33
C LYS A 91 6.75 12.84 22.62
N ALA A 92 7.42 13.39 21.63
CA ALA A 92 7.91 14.75 21.59
C ALA A 92 7.03 15.54 20.61
N ASP A 93 6.02 16.24 21.15
CA ASP A 93 5.08 17.03 20.34
C ASP A 93 5.60 18.47 20.19
N PHE A 94 5.89 18.86 18.96
CA PHE A 94 6.26 20.22 18.57
C PHE A 94 5.32 20.81 17.51
N SER A 95 4.07 20.37 17.48
CA SER A 95 3.05 20.78 16.50
C SER A 95 2.79 22.29 16.50
N SER A 96 2.97 22.95 17.65
CA SER A 96 2.81 24.40 17.77
C SER A 96 3.95 25.20 17.10
N PHE A 97 5.07 24.56 16.78
CA PHE A 97 6.15 25.19 16.02
C PHE A 97 5.86 25.08 14.52
N GLN A 98 5.73 26.21 13.84
CA GLN A 98 5.27 26.29 12.46
C GLN A 98 6.24 27.04 11.52
N THR A 99 7.44 27.31 11.96
CA THR A 99 8.43 28.01 11.12
C THR A 99 9.04 27.04 10.11
N PRO A 100 9.00 27.34 8.81
CA PRO A 100 9.71 26.54 7.80
C PRO A 100 11.23 26.56 8.01
N GLY A 101 11.91 25.43 7.73
CA GLY A 101 13.36 25.31 7.89
C GLY A 101 13.81 23.87 8.03
N HIS A 102 15.12 23.70 8.33
CA HIS A 102 15.73 22.40 8.61
C HIS A 102 16.05 22.26 10.10
N TYR A 103 15.69 21.14 10.68
CA TYR A 103 15.71 20.95 12.13
C TYR A 103 16.21 19.57 12.51
N ILE A 104 16.74 19.49 13.75
CA ILE A 104 17.12 18.27 14.45
C ILE A 104 16.37 18.25 15.77
N LEU A 105 15.77 17.13 16.12
CA LEU A 105 15.17 16.91 17.43
C LEU A 105 16.21 16.26 18.35
N ARG A 106 16.50 16.90 19.49
CA ARG A 106 17.40 16.41 20.52
C ARG A 106 16.65 16.05 21.79
N ILE A 107 16.96 14.91 22.34
CA ILE A 107 16.55 14.48 23.68
C ILE A 107 17.75 14.41 24.60
N ALA A 108 17.57 14.75 25.86
CA ALA A 108 18.60 14.59 26.88
C ALA A 108 18.02 13.95 28.14
N ASP A 109 18.79 13.07 28.77
CA ASP A 109 18.54 12.45 30.07
C ASP A 109 19.86 12.42 30.86
N GLY A 110 20.01 13.33 31.81
CA GLY A 110 21.29 13.54 32.53
C GLY A 110 22.44 13.83 31.54
N ASP A 111 23.48 13.00 31.61
CA ASP A 111 24.66 13.11 30.73
C ASP A 111 24.48 12.40 29.37
N THR A 112 23.35 11.74 29.15
CA THR A 112 23.05 11.01 27.91
C THR A 112 22.19 11.88 26.98
N SER A 113 22.52 11.90 25.71
CA SER A 113 21.72 12.60 24.71
C SER A 113 21.64 11.81 23.41
N ALA A 114 20.51 11.98 22.67
CA ALA A 114 20.32 11.46 21.33
C ALA A 114 19.77 12.54 20.41
N LEU A 115 20.11 12.44 19.14
CA LEU A 115 19.65 13.33 18.08
C LEU A 115 18.88 12.53 17.04
N SER A 116 17.86 13.14 16.43
CA SER A 116 17.30 12.64 15.18
C SER A 116 18.26 12.91 14.01
N CYS A 117 17.97 12.33 12.85
CA CYS A 117 18.45 12.93 11.60
C CYS A 117 17.87 14.33 11.42
N ALA A 118 18.47 15.13 10.54
CA ALA A 118 17.90 16.39 10.10
C ALA A 118 16.64 16.12 9.26
N PHE A 119 15.60 16.90 9.49
CA PHE A 119 14.34 16.87 8.73
C PHE A 119 13.87 18.28 8.40
N GLN A 120 12.97 18.40 7.46
CA GLN A 120 12.44 19.70 7.03
C GLN A 120 11.03 19.94 7.60
N ILE A 121 10.69 21.20 7.87
CA ILE A 121 9.32 21.68 8.04
C ILE A 121 9.05 22.64 6.88
N ASP A 122 8.01 22.39 6.09
CA ASP A 122 7.65 23.26 4.97
C ASP A 122 6.21 22.94 4.51
N ASP A 123 5.65 23.78 3.63
CA ASP A 123 4.35 23.56 3.03
C ASP A 123 4.46 22.64 1.80
N ASN A 124 3.49 21.74 1.62
CA ASN A 124 3.46 20.75 0.55
C ASN A 124 4.77 19.93 0.46
N LEU A 125 5.31 19.59 1.62
CA LEU A 125 6.65 19.03 1.71
C LEU A 125 6.75 17.65 1.07
N LEU A 126 5.81 16.75 1.40
CA LEU A 126 5.86 15.37 0.90
C LEU A 126 5.69 15.33 -0.60
N GLU A 127 4.78 16.12 -1.17
CA GLU A 127 4.61 16.23 -2.61
C GLU A 127 5.91 16.69 -3.28
N ARG A 128 6.50 17.77 -2.80
CA ARG A 128 7.71 18.37 -3.38
C ARG A 128 8.95 17.49 -3.25
N LYS A 129 9.03 16.67 -2.21
CA LYS A 129 10.22 15.85 -1.92
C LYS A 129 10.12 14.44 -2.46
N THR A 130 8.91 13.89 -2.64
CA THR A 130 8.76 12.46 -2.90
C THR A 130 8.06 12.13 -4.22
N LEU A 131 7.07 12.91 -4.69
CA LEU A 131 6.30 12.56 -5.89
C LEU A 131 7.18 12.39 -7.14
N SER A 132 8.19 13.24 -7.33
CA SER A 132 9.07 13.13 -8.49
C SER A 132 9.76 11.78 -8.58
N ASN A 133 10.26 11.26 -7.45
CA ASN A 133 10.94 9.97 -7.39
C ASN A 133 9.95 8.81 -7.59
N VAL A 134 8.76 8.90 -6.98
CA VAL A 134 7.73 7.84 -7.13
C VAL A 134 7.23 7.74 -8.57
N ILE A 135 6.99 8.87 -9.24
CA ILE A 135 6.64 8.87 -10.67
C ILE A 135 7.79 8.30 -11.52
N PHE A 136 9.04 8.63 -11.16
CA PHE A 136 10.22 8.08 -11.85
C PHE A 136 10.36 6.57 -11.65
N TYR A 137 10.02 6.04 -10.46
CA TYR A 137 9.96 4.60 -10.21
C TYR A 137 9.03 3.91 -11.19
N PHE A 138 7.77 4.37 -11.36
CA PHE A 138 6.86 3.79 -12.34
C PHE A 138 7.44 3.84 -13.76
N LYS A 139 8.03 4.96 -14.16
CA LYS A 139 8.69 5.06 -15.45
C LYS A 139 9.82 4.04 -15.62
N GLY A 140 10.56 3.75 -14.56
CA GLY A 140 11.59 2.71 -14.52
C GLY A 140 11.04 1.28 -14.59
N GLN A 141 9.81 1.05 -14.13
CA GLN A 141 9.14 -0.25 -14.19
C GLN A 141 8.40 -0.51 -15.50
N ARG A 142 8.31 0.45 -16.44
CA ARG A 142 7.70 0.24 -17.75
C ARG A 142 8.30 -0.99 -18.44
N ALA A 143 7.47 -1.89 -18.94
CA ALA A 143 7.92 -2.95 -19.84
C ALA A 143 8.72 -2.37 -20.99
N SER A 144 9.83 -2.97 -21.32
CA SER A 144 10.75 -2.43 -22.31
C SER A 144 11.64 -3.49 -22.95
N GLY A 145 12.33 -3.10 -24.03
CA GLY A 145 13.35 -3.91 -24.66
C GLY A 145 12.84 -5.17 -25.32
N ALA A 146 13.50 -6.30 -25.08
CA ALA A 146 13.17 -7.56 -25.76
C ALA A 146 11.87 -8.20 -25.25
N LEU A 147 11.52 -7.97 -23.97
CA LEU A 147 10.29 -8.47 -23.38
C LEU A 147 9.09 -7.74 -23.97
N ASP A 148 9.11 -6.43 -23.99
CA ASP A 148 8.05 -5.60 -24.54
C ASP A 148 7.81 -5.88 -26.04
N ARG A 149 8.91 -6.06 -26.81
CA ARG A 149 8.80 -6.49 -28.21
C ARG A 149 8.19 -7.90 -28.37
N ALA A 150 8.42 -8.80 -27.43
CA ALA A 150 7.77 -10.10 -27.45
C ALA A 150 6.26 -9.98 -27.15
N ASP A 151 5.90 -9.11 -26.22
CA ASP A 151 4.51 -8.87 -25.79
C ASP A 151 3.64 -8.27 -26.91
N SER A 152 4.24 -7.63 -27.92
CA SER A 152 3.49 -7.16 -29.10
C SER A 152 3.01 -8.28 -30.02
N HIS A 153 3.40 -9.54 -29.80
CA HIS A 153 3.04 -10.69 -30.64
C HIS A 153 2.86 -11.99 -29.83
N LEU A 154 2.27 -11.89 -28.64
CA LEU A 154 2.01 -13.07 -27.81
C LEU A 154 0.94 -13.97 -28.44
N LYS A 155 1.15 -15.29 -28.30
CA LYS A 155 0.14 -16.28 -28.73
C LYS A 155 -1.13 -16.12 -27.93
N LEU A 156 -2.27 -16.17 -28.62
CA LEU A 156 -3.55 -16.28 -27.95
C LEU A 156 -3.64 -17.59 -27.15
N PRO A 157 -4.11 -17.55 -25.90
CA PRO A 157 -4.19 -18.76 -25.08
C PRO A 157 -5.24 -19.76 -25.59
N ASP A 158 -6.30 -19.30 -26.22
CA ASP A 158 -7.53 -20.06 -26.55
C ASP A 158 -7.69 -20.30 -28.04
N GLY A 159 -6.66 -20.11 -28.87
CA GLY A 159 -6.81 -20.35 -30.30
C GLY A 159 -5.61 -19.96 -31.16
N PRO A 160 -5.73 -20.09 -32.46
CA PRO A 160 -4.67 -19.67 -33.37
C PRO A 160 -4.59 -18.13 -33.43
N GLY A 161 -3.38 -17.62 -33.58
CA GLY A 161 -3.12 -16.19 -33.73
C GLY A 161 -2.25 -15.61 -32.63
N ALA A 162 -2.07 -14.31 -32.72
CA ALA A 162 -1.30 -13.53 -31.74
C ALA A 162 -2.07 -12.26 -31.39
N VAL A 163 -1.74 -11.70 -30.24
CA VAL A 163 -2.29 -10.46 -29.72
C VAL A 163 -1.17 -9.52 -29.36
N ASP A 164 -1.40 -8.25 -29.54
CA ASP A 164 -0.54 -7.18 -29.07
C ASP A 164 -0.99 -6.74 -27.68
N VAL A 165 -0.14 -7.02 -26.68
CA VAL A 165 -0.34 -6.67 -25.27
C VAL A 165 0.90 -5.97 -24.69
N HIS A 166 1.69 -5.29 -25.54
CA HIS A 166 2.88 -4.57 -25.08
C HIS A 166 2.55 -3.38 -24.17
N GLY A 167 3.53 -2.97 -23.38
CA GLY A 167 3.39 -1.89 -22.42
C GLY A 167 3.15 -2.39 -20.99
N GLY A 168 2.57 -1.53 -20.16
CA GLY A 168 2.37 -1.81 -18.72
C GLY A 168 3.65 -1.74 -17.90
N TRP A 169 3.54 -2.08 -16.63
CA TRP A 169 4.64 -2.05 -15.68
C TRP A 169 4.92 -3.45 -15.14
N TYR A 170 6.19 -3.78 -15.01
CA TYR A 170 6.62 -4.98 -14.29
C TYR A 170 6.13 -4.94 -12.85
N ASP A 171 5.76 -6.09 -12.31
CA ASP A 171 5.11 -6.26 -11.02
C ASP A 171 5.91 -5.71 -9.84
N ALA A 172 7.21 -6.01 -9.82
CA ALA A 172 8.17 -5.52 -8.84
C ALA A 172 9.55 -5.38 -9.50
N THR A 173 10.47 -4.69 -8.83
CA THR A 173 11.85 -4.61 -9.29
C THR A 173 12.47 -6.01 -9.36
N GLY A 174 12.81 -6.46 -10.58
CA GLY A 174 13.37 -7.80 -10.84
C GLY A 174 12.33 -8.89 -11.10
N ASP A 175 11.06 -8.63 -10.92
CA ASP A 175 9.97 -9.49 -11.40
C ASP A 175 9.42 -8.91 -12.71
N TYR A 176 9.55 -9.67 -13.78
CA TYR A 176 9.15 -9.28 -15.13
C TYR A 176 7.74 -9.73 -15.52
N GLY A 177 6.95 -10.23 -14.58
CA GLY A 177 5.52 -10.42 -14.73
C GLY A 177 4.79 -9.09 -14.81
N ILE A 178 3.63 -9.07 -15.43
CA ILE A 178 2.72 -7.91 -15.50
C ILE A 178 1.35 -8.41 -15.11
N HIS A 179 0.82 -7.96 -13.97
CA HIS A 179 -0.40 -8.50 -13.41
C HIS A 179 -1.48 -7.45 -13.22
N PHE A 180 -2.73 -7.82 -13.46
CA PHE A 180 -3.89 -7.01 -13.07
C PHE A 180 -4.14 -7.10 -11.57
N SER A 181 -3.97 -8.29 -11.02
CA SER A 181 -4.09 -8.58 -9.60
C SER A 181 -3.21 -9.76 -9.23
N GLN A 182 -2.69 -9.75 -8.00
CA GLN A 182 -1.97 -10.89 -7.45
C GLN A 182 -2.95 -11.96 -6.98
N LEU A 183 -2.63 -13.25 -7.28
CA LEU A 183 -3.28 -14.42 -6.71
C LEU A 183 -4.80 -14.48 -6.89
N ASN A 184 -5.25 -14.70 -8.08
CA ASN A 184 -6.66 -14.93 -8.37
C ASN A 184 -7.25 -16.20 -7.74
N LEU A 185 -6.39 -17.06 -7.15
CA LEU A 185 -6.80 -18.32 -6.53
C LEU A 185 -7.48 -18.16 -5.17
N THR A 186 -7.42 -16.97 -4.56
CA THR A 186 -8.04 -16.71 -3.28
C THR A 186 -9.26 -15.82 -3.44
N SER A 187 -10.26 -16.03 -2.60
CA SER A 187 -11.46 -15.19 -2.63
C SER A 187 -11.24 -13.80 -2.03
N TYR A 188 -10.17 -13.59 -1.25
CA TYR A 188 -10.01 -12.38 -0.42
C TYR A 188 -8.65 -11.69 -0.52
N PHE A 189 -7.81 -12.12 -1.47
CA PHE A 189 -6.45 -11.60 -1.64
C PHE A 189 -6.19 -11.19 -3.09
N ASN A 190 -7.05 -10.35 -3.64
CA ASN A 190 -6.88 -9.84 -5.00
C ASN A 190 -6.36 -8.40 -4.93
N ASN A 191 -5.05 -8.25 -4.63
CA ASN A 191 -4.39 -6.94 -4.63
C ASN A 191 -4.43 -6.34 -6.02
N GLN A 192 -4.89 -5.10 -6.13
CA GLN A 192 -4.93 -4.39 -7.40
C GLN A 192 -3.51 -3.92 -7.77
N GLN A 193 -3.07 -4.14 -9.01
CA GLN A 193 -1.71 -3.83 -9.45
C GLN A 193 -1.69 -2.82 -10.60
N VAL A 194 -1.41 -3.23 -11.84
CA VAL A 194 -1.34 -2.32 -12.99
C VAL A 194 -2.58 -1.42 -13.13
N PRO A 195 -3.82 -1.91 -12.98
CA PRO A 195 -5.00 -1.05 -12.99
C PRO A 195 -4.99 0.01 -11.88
N LEU A 196 -4.50 -0.35 -10.68
CA LEU A 196 -4.38 0.59 -9.57
C LEU A 196 -3.37 1.70 -9.88
N VAL A 197 -2.20 1.34 -10.44
CA VAL A 197 -1.19 2.34 -10.84
C VAL A 197 -1.78 3.33 -11.83
N ALA A 198 -2.47 2.86 -12.86
CA ALA A 198 -3.10 3.71 -13.87
C ALA A 198 -4.15 4.63 -13.21
N TRP A 199 -5.04 4.06 -12.38
CA TRP A 199 -6.09 4.84 -11.73
C TRP A 199 -5.54 5.86 -10.74
N THR A 200 -4.57 5.49 -9.88
CA THR A 200 -4.00 6.41 -8.88
C THR A 200 -3.21 7.56 -9.50
N LEU A 201 -2.52 7.33 -10.62
CA LEU A 201 -1.83 8.37 -11.37
C LEU A 201 -2.83 9.39 -11.95
N LEU A 202 -3.90 8.92 -12.60
CA LEU A 202 -4.91 9.78 -13.19
C LEU A 202 -5.75 10.50 -12.11
N ALA A 203 -6.15 9.81 -11.05
CA ALA A 203 -6.87 10.42 -9.94
C ALA A 203 -6.00 11.40 -9.13
N GLY A 204 -4.71 11.10 -9.00
CA GLY A 204 -3.73 12.01 -8.40
C GLY A 204 -3.52 13.26 -9.26
N TYR A 205 -3.44 13.11 -10.60
CA TYR A 205 -3.44 14.23 -11.53
C TYR A 205 -4.64 15.16 -11.31
N ASP A 206 -5.86 14.61 -11.30
CA ASP A 206 -7.07 15.41 -11.06
C ASP A 206 -7.02 16.14 -9.72
N THR A 207 -6.49 15.48 -8.69
CA THR A 207 -6.37 16.06 -7.36
C THR A 207 -5.38 17.22 -7.32
N LEU A 208 -4.21 17.08 -7.92
CA LEU A 208 -3.22 18.17 -7.99
C LEU A 208 -3.74 19.31 -8.87
N LYS A 209 -4.34 18.99 -10.00
CA LYS A 209 -4.95 19.97 -10.91
C LYS A 209 -6.03 20.82 -10.24
N ALA A 210 -6.85 20.21 -9.38
CA ALA A 210 -7.89 20.90 -8.63
C ALA A 210 -7.34 21.90 -7.59
N ARG A 211 -6.05 21.76 -7.18
CA ARG A 211 -5.41 22.74 -6.28
C ARG A 211 -5.12 24.07 -6.98
N ASN A 212 -5.04 24.08 -8.31
CA ASN A 212 -4.72 25.25 -9.14
C ASN A 212 -3.45 25.98 -8.66
N ASP A 213 -2.38 25.21 -8.42
CA ASP A 213 -1.07 25.66 -7.97
C ASP A 213 0.00 25.31 -9.02
N ASP A 214 0.56 26.33 -9.65
CA ASP A 214 1.54 26.18 -10.72
C ASP A 214 2.81 25.39 -10.28
N ASN A 215 3.08 25.31 -8.97
CA ASN A 215 4.19 24.51 -8.45
C ASN A 215 3.99 23.00 -8.70
N PHE A 216 2.79 22.54 -8.98
CA PHE A 216 2.48 21.14 -9.28
C PHE A 216 2.43 20.82 -10.77
N SER A 217 2.49 21.80 -11.65
CA SER A 217 2.29 21.63 -13.10
C SER A 217 3.17 20.55 -13.73
N GLU A 218 4.43 20.41 -13.28
CA GLU A 218 5.33 19.38 -13.78
C GLU A 218 4.98 17.98 -13.26
N TYR A 219 4.51 17.87 -12.01
CA TYR A 219 3.99 16.60 -11.47
C TYR A 219 2.71 16.20 -12.19
N GLU A 220 1.79 17.13 -12.41
CA GLU A 220 0.55 16.93 -13.17
C GLU A 220 0.85 16.35 -14.55
N ARG A 221 1.73 17.03 -15.32
CA ARG A 221 2.12 16.58 -16.66
C ARG A 221 2.70 15.16 -16.65
N ARG A 222 3.59 14.85 -15.71
CA ARG A 222 4.24 13.55 -15.62
C ARG A 222 3.27 12.45 -15.16
N MET A 223 2.35 12.77 -14.23
CA MET A 223 1.33 11.82 -13.79
C MET A 223 0.32 11.52 -14.90
N LEU A 224 -0.04 12.53 -15.70
CA LEU A 224 -0.92 12.33 -16.86
C LEU A 224 -0.23 11.45 -17.91
N ASP A 225 1.01 11.74 -18.28
CA ASP A 225 1.81 10.93 -19.24
C ASP A 225 1.92 9.46 -18.79
N GLU A 226 2.23 9.24 -17.51
CA GLU A 226 2.38 7.90 -16.95
C GLU A 226 1.04 7.17 -16.83
N GLY A 227 -0.02 7.88 -16.43
CA GLY A 227 -1.37 7.32 -16.32
C GLY A 227 -1.96 6.94 -17.68
N LEU A 228 -1.75 7.74 -18.72
CA LEU A 228 -2.18 7.43 -20.10
C LEU A 228 -1.39 6.24 -20.68
N PHE A 229 -0.09 6.12 -20.41
CA PHE A 229 0.68 4.91 -20.74
C PHE A 229 0.03 3.66 -20.17
N GLY A 230 -0.45 3.71 -18.91
CA GLY A 230 -1.20 2.62 -18.31
C GLY A 230 -2.55 2.38 -18.98
N ALA A 231 -3.30 3.43 -19.31
CA ALA A 231 -4.57 3.31 -20.01
C ALA A 231 -4.42 2.66 -21.39
N ASP A 232 -3.36 3.00 -22.13
CA ASP A 232 -3.02 2.36 -23.40
C ASP A 232 -2.80 0.86 -23.26
N PHE A 233 -2.03 0.46 -22.23
CA PHE A 233 -1.84 -0.96 -21.93
C PHE A 233 -3.16 -1.65 -21.58
N LEU A 234 -4.03 -1.04 -20.77
CA LEU A 234 -5.32 -1.61 -20.41
C LEU A 234 -6.22 -1.81 -21.65
N VAL A 235 -6.16 -0.91 -22.65
CA VAL A 235 -6.86 -1.10 -23.94
C VAL A 235 -6.34 -2.32 -24.70
N ARG A 236 -5.02 -2.53 -24.72
CA ARG A 236 -4.41 -3.69 -25.39
C ARG A 236 -4.78 -5.01 -24.70
N MET A 237 -4.88 -4.99 -23.39
CA MET A 237 -5.29 -6.16 -22.60
C MET A 237 -6.79 -6.49 -22.69
N LYS A 238 -7.63 -5.58 -23.24
CA LYS A 238 -9.09 -5.78 -23.37
C LYS A 238 -9.41 -6.81 -24.45
N ARG A 239 -10.11 -7.87 -24.07
CA ARG A 239 -10.60 -8.87 -25.03
C ARG A 239 -11.82 -8.37 -25.81
N PRO A 240 -11.95 -8.69 -27.10
CA PRO A 240 -13.06 -8.18 -27.94
C PRO A 240 -14.47 -8.52 -27.40
N GLN A 241 -14.66 -9.70 -26.82
CA GLN A 241 -15.97 -10.19 -26.33
C GLN A 241 -15.87 -10.68 -24.87
N GLY A 242 -14.98 -10.08 -24.08
CA GLY A 242 -14.71 -10.48 -22.72
C GLY A 242 -14.31 -9.31 -21.84
N SER A 243 -13.68 -9.60 -20.71
CA SER A 243 -13.08 -8.59 -19.85
C SER A 243 -11.63 -8.30 -20.30
N PHE A 244 -10.66 -8.41 -19.44
CA PHE A 244 -9.24 -8.19 -19.75
C PHE A 244 -8.47 -9.49 -19.52
N PHE A 245 -7.38 -9.68 -20.27
CA PHE A 245 -6.38 -10.69 -19.89
C PHE A 245 -5.84 -10.37 -18.49
N GLN A 246 -5.60 -11.42 -17.70
CA GLN A 246 -5.25 -11.21 -16.29
C GLN A 246 -3.78 -10.86 -16.06
N SER A 247 -2.88 -11.41 -16.87
CA SER A 247 -1.44 -11.20 -16.70
C SER A 247 -0.67 -11.52 -17.97
N ILE A 248 0.57 -11.04 -18.00
CA ILE A 248 1.62 -11.51 -18.89
C ILE A 248 2.69 -12.10 -17.98
N ASP A 249 2.85 -13.43 -18.00
CA ASP A 249 3.78 -14.12 -17.12
C ASP A 249 5.22 -13.85 -17.55
N GLY A 250 6.11 -13.75 -16.58
CA GLY A 250 7.54 -13.71 -16.82
C GLY A 250 8.01 -14.95 -17.59
N PRO A 251 9.07 -14.86 -18.40
CA PRO A 251 9.52 -16.00 -19.23
C PRO A 251 10.12 -17.14 -18.41
N GLY A 252 10.32 -16.95 -17.10
CA GLY A 252 10.96 -17.92 -16.23
C GLY A 252 12.47 -18.02 -16.40
N VAL A 253 13.11 -18.75 -15.49
CA VAL A 253 14.58 -18.91 -15.47
C VAL A 253 15.05 -19.67 -16.70
N LYS A 254 16.07 -19.14 -17.41
CA LYS A 254 16.68 -19.71 -18.63
C LYS A 254 15.73 -19.79 -19.83
N LYS A 255 14.63 -19.04 -19.83
CA LYS A 255 13.72 -18.89 -20.96
C LYS A 255 14.05 -17.62 -21.73
N LEU A 256 13.53 -17.57 -22.96
CA LEU A 256 13.71 -16.43 -23.87
C LEU A 256 12.52 -15.46 -23.73
N PRO A 257 12.66 -14.19 -24.12
CA PRO A 257 11.54 -13.25 -24.13
C PRO A 257 10.28 -13.76 -24.84
N GLN A 258 10.45 -14.47 -25.95
CA GLN A 258 9.36 -15.07 -26.72
C GLN A 258 8.68 -16.27 -26.05
N ASP A 259 9.20 -16.74 -24.91
CA ASP A 259 8.56 -17.77 -24.08
C ASP A 259 7.54 -17.18 -23.10
N ARG A 260 7.37 -15.85 -23.08
CA ARG A 260 6.28 -15.20 -22.32
C ARG A 260 4.92 -15.67 -22.81
N LYS A 261 3.98 -15.68 -21.92
CA LYS A 261 2.60 -16.09 -22.22
C LYS A 261 1.59 -15.25 -21.44
N ILE A 262 0.37 -15.22 -21.93
CA ILE A 262 -0.77 -14.75 -21.16
C ILE A 262 -1.03 -15.77 -20.06
N GLY A 263 -1.11 -15.31 -18.82
CA GLY A 263 -1.39 -16.13 -17.67
C GLY A 263 -2.80 -16.67 -17.63
N ASP A 264 -3.01 -17.74 -16.88
CA ASP A 264 -4.32 -18.36 -16.70
C ASP A 264 -4.75 -18.31 -15.21
N LEU A 265 -6.04 -18.50 -14.96
CA LEU A 265 -6.61 -18.60 -13.63
C LEU A 265 -6.19 -19.88 -12.89
N ASN A 266 -5.49 -20.79 -13.57
CA ASN A 266 -5.04 -22.07 -13.03
C ASN A 266 -3.66 -21.99 -12.36
N TRP A 267 -3.18 -20.80 -12.03
CA TRP A 267 -1.92 -20.65 -11.31
C TRP A 267 -2.03 -21.27 -9.93
N LYS A 268 -1.28 -22.34 -9.71
CA LYS A 268 -1.21 -23.04 -8.42
C LYS A 268 0.00 -22.56 -7.64
N LEU A 269 -0.24 -22.12 -6.42
CA LEU A 269 0.84 -21.92 -5.47
C LEU A 269 1.62 -23.23 -5.27
N THR A 270 2.93 -23.17 -5.42
CA THR A 270 3.80 -24.33 -5.23
C THR A 270 4.17 -24.55 -3.76
N VAL A 271 3.84 -23.63 -2.87
CA VAL A 271 4.14 -23.68 -1.45
C VAL A 271 2.96 -24.30 -0.70
N LYS A 272 3.21 -25.42 -0.03
CA LYS A 272 2.18 -26.12 0.76
C LYS A 272 2.16 -25.61 2.20
N THR A 273 1.35 -24.60 2.44
CA THR A 273 0.96 -24.15 3.78
C THR A 273 -0.40 -24.75 4.16
N LYS A 274 -0.87 -24.55 5.38
CA LYS A 274 -2.26 -24.89 5.73
C LYS A 274 -3.28 -24.17 4.83
N ALA A 275 -2.99 -22.94 4.47
CA ALA A 275 -3.87 -22.17 3.62
C ALA A 275 -3.85 -22.66 2.17
N ASP A 276 -2.71 -23.15 1.64
CA ASP A 276 -2.67 -23.85 0.36
C ASP A 276 -3.58 -25.08 0.37
N GLN A 277 -3.60 -25.84 1.47
CA GLN A 277 -4.48 -27.00 1.63
C GLN A 277 -5.97 -26.59 1.69
N LEU A 278 -6.29 -25.43 2.23
CA LEU A 278 -7.65 -24.89 2.23
C LEU A 278 -8.05 -24.43 0.82
N ASN A 279 -7.11 -23.90 0.05
CA ASN A 279 -7.32 -23.42 -1.32
C ASN A 279 -7.28 -24.55 -2.37
N GLU A 280 -6.62 -25.68 -2.11
CA GLU A 280 -6.55 -26.84 -3.01
C GLU A 280 -7.93 -27.50 -3.29
N LYS A 281 -8.96 -27.16 -2.53
CA LYS A 281 -10.27 -27.82 -2.64
C LYS A 281 -11.14 -27.34 -3.78
N GLU A 282 -10.81 -26.20 -4.35
CA GLU A 282 -11.57 -25.62 -5.45
C GLU A 282 -10.62 -25.30 -6.61
N PRO A 283 -10.54 -26.17 -7.62
CA PRO A 283 -9.81 -25.83 -8.83
C PRO A 283 -10.43 -24.61 -9.48
N PRO A 284 -9.62 -23.70 -10.07
CA PRO A 284 -10.13 -22.58 -10.81
C PRO A 284 -11.05 -23.05 -11.95
N ALA A 285 -12.01 -22.22 -12.32
CA ALA A 285 -12.92 -22.51 -13.40
C ALA A 285 -12.16 -22.79 -14.70
N GLU A 286 -12.32 -24.00 -15.23
CA GLU A 286 -11.86 -24.32 -16.59
C GLU A 286 -12.92 -23.83 -17.59
N GLY A 287 -12.50 -23.12 -18.63
CA GLY A 287 -13.44 -22.67 -19.64
C GLY A 287 -12.88 -21.60 -20.56
N PRO A 288 -13.70 -21.09 -21.48
CA PRO A 288 -13.28 -20.12 -22.49
C PRO A 288 -12.81 -18.77 -21.92
N HIS A 289 -13.08 -18.51 -20.63
CA HIS A 289 -12.72 -17.27 -19.94
C HIS A 289 -11.62 -17.45 -18.88
N SER A 290 -10.89 -18.59 -18.88
CA SER A 290 -9.87 -18.92 -17.89
C SER A 290 -8.67 -17.96 -17.82
N HIS A 291 -8.53 -17.08 -18.80
CA HIS A 291 -7.48 -16.05 -18.86
C HIS A 291 -8.01 -14.63 -18.59
N GLU A 292 -9.23 -14.49 -18.11
CA GLU A 292 -9.88 -13.20 -17.95
C GLU A 292 -10.08 -12.81 -16.50
N VAL A 293 -10.06 -11.50 -16.23
CA VAL A 293 -10.26 -10.96 -14.88
C VAL A 293 -11.74 -10.73 -14.57
N SER A 294 -12.11 -11.00 -13.31
CA SER A 294 -13.36 -10.56 -12.69
C SER A 294 -13.28 -9.10 -12.22
N PHE A 295 -14.36 -8.56 -11.63
CA PHE A 295 -14.31 -7.24 -10.99
C PHE A 295 -13.18 -7.19 -9.93
N ARG A 296 -13.13 -8.16 -9.01
CA ARG A 296 -12.15 -8.19 -7.91
C ARG A 296 -10.72 -8.48 -8.36
N SER A 297 -10.51 -9.17 -9.47
CA SER A 297 -9.17 -9.52 -9.94
C SER A 297 -8.56 -8.51 -10.91
N GLY A 298 -8.92 -7.24 -10.77
CA GLY A 298 -8.36 -6.11 -11.51
C GLY A 298 -9.30 -5.48 -12.53
N GLY A 299 -10.36 -6.18 -12.94
CA GLY A 299 -11.27 -5.70 -13.97
C GLY A 299 -12.02 -4.43 -13.57
N GLY A 300 -12.48 -4.33 -12.31
CA GLY A 300 -13.21 -3.16 -11.85
C GLY A 300 -12.34 -1.90 -11.83
N VAL A 301 -11.12 -2.00 -11.31
CA VAL A 301 -10.19 -0.86 -11.26
C VAL A 301 -9.67 -0.50 -12.66
N ALA A 302 -9.49 -1.49 -13.55
CA ALA A 302 -9.14 -1.24 -14.96
C ALA A 302 -10.24 -0.44 -15.69
N ILE A 303 -11.51 -0.80 -15.48
CA ILE A 303 -12.65 -0.05 -16.02
C ILE A 303 -12.66 1.39 -15.47
N ALA A 304 -12.43 1.54 -14.16
CA ALA A 304 -12.36 2.86 -13.52
C ALA A 304 -11.22 3.71 -14.12
N ALA A 305 -10.03 3.14 -14.27
CA ALA A 305 -8.89 3.83 -14.86
C ALA A 305 -9.15 4.26 -16.31
N LEU A 306 -9.74 3.39 -17.13
CA LEU A 306 -10.09 3.71 -18.51
C LEU A 306 -11.21 4.75 -18.63
N ALA A 307 -12.24 4.67 -17.78
CA ALA A 307 -13.29 5.68 -17.71
C ALA A 307 -12.71 7.05 -17.35
N LEU A 308 -11.83 7.10 -16.34
CA LEU A 308 -11.15 8.32 -15.94
C LEU A 308 -10.22 8.85 -17.05
N ALA A 309 -9.42 7.98 -17.70
CA ALA A 309 -8.57 8.34 -18.83
C ALA A 309 -9.36 8.98 -19.98
N SER A 310 -10.60 8.56 -20.21
CA SER A 310 -11.46 9.13 -21.25
C SER A 310 -11.83 10.61 -21.01
N THR A 311 -11.70 11.10 -19.81
CA THR A 311 -11.99 12.49 -19.41
C THR A 311 -10.76 13.40 -19.41
N MET A 312 -9.57 12.83 -19.58
CA MET A 312 -8.31 13.58 -19.57
C MET A 312 -8.18 14.56 -20.74
N PRO A 313 -7.39 15.64 -20.61
CA PRO A 313 -7.27 16.65 -21.66
C PRO A 313 -6.54 16.16 -22.92
N GLU A 314 -5.76 15.08 -22.81
CA GLU A 314 -4.90 14.56 -23.86
C GLU A 314 -5.24 13.11 -24.20
N ASP A 315 -4.88 12.68 -25.40
CA ASP A 315 -4.90 11.28 -25.83
C ASP A 315 -3.53 10.63 -25.55
N GLY A 316 -3.51 9.32 -25.30
CA GLY A 316 -2.27 8.53 -25.32
C GLY A 316 -2.02 7.95 -26.71
N ASP A 317 -1.64 6.67 -26.81
CA ASP A 317 -1.55 5.94 -28.09
C ASP A 317 -2.95 5.75 -28.70
N PHE A 318 -3.98 5.71 -27.87
CA PHE A 318 -5.37 5.60 -28.30
C PHE A 318 -6.13 6.91 -28.02
N PRO A 319 -7.10 7.26 -28.88
CA PRO A 319 -7.99 8.38 -28.61
C PRO A 319 -8.87 8.09 -27.38
N ARG A 320 -9.21 9.12 -26.62
CA ARG A 320 -10.04 9.04 -25.40
C ARG A 320 -11.34 8.27 -25.58
N ALA A 321 -11.97 8.37 -26.77
CA ALA A 321 -13.16 7.60 -27.09
C ALA A 321 -12.91 6.07 -27.05
N ARG A 322 -11.69 5.61 -27.34
CA ARG A 322 -11.33 4.19 -27.28
C ARG A 322 -11.19 3.70 -25.84
N TYR A 323 -10.68 4.53 -24.93
CA TYR A 323 -10.67 4.23 -23.49
C TYR A 323 -12.07 4.03 -22.96
N LEU A 324 -12.97 4.98 -23.26
CA LEU A 324 -14.37 4.88 -22.85
C LEU A 324 -15.05 3.63 -23.42
N GLN A 325 -14.87 3.36 -24.71
CA GLN A 325 -15.43 2.17 -25.35
C GLN A 325 -14.97 0.89 -24.65
N ALA A 326 -13.67 0.75 -24.38
CA ALA A 326 -13.11 -0.42 -23.70
C ALA A 326 -13.68 -0.58 -22.28
N ALA A 327 -13.84 0.53 -21.55
CA ALA A 327 -14.44 0.54 -20.22
C ALA A 327 -15.90 0.10 -20.24
N GLU A 328 -16.71 0.65 -21.15
CA GLU A 328 -18.14 0.32 -21.29
C GLU A 328 -18.37 -1.16 -21.70
N GLU A 329 -17.59 -1.65 -22.66
CA GLU A 329 -17.65 -3.06 -23.10
C GLU A 329 -17.27 -4.02 -21.98
N ALA A 330 -16.17 -3.74 -21.24
CA ALA A 330 -15.74 -4.58 -20.13
C ALA A 330 -16.74 -4.55 -18.97
N PHE A 331 -17.28 -3.38 -18.66
CA PHE A 331 -18.30 -3.25 -17.61
C PHE A 331 -19.56 -4.04 -17.95
N ALA A 332 -20.07 -3.94 -19.18
CA ALA A 332 -21.24 -4.69 -19.63
C ALA A 332 -21.01 -6.21 -19.54
N PHE A 333 -19.82 -6.66 -19.95
CA PHE A 333 -19.45 -8.07 -19.85
C PHE A 333 -19.41 -8.54 -18.38
N LEU A 334 -18.70 -7.83 -17.52
CA LEU A 334 -18.57 -8.21 -16.10
C LEU A 334 -19.90 -8.11 -15.34
N GLN A 335 -20.77 -7.17 -15.66
CA GLN A 335 -22.12 -7.13 -15.07
C GLN A 335 -22.92 -8.42 -15.35
N ALA A 336 -22.71 -9.06 -16.49
CA ALA A 336 -23.40 -10.28 -16.87
C ALA A 336 -22.69 -11.56 -16.38
N HIS A 337 -21.34 -11.57 -16.38
CA HIS A 337 -20.53 -12.80 -16.30
C HIS A 337 -19.57 -12.85 -15.12
N ASN A 338 -19.53 -11.84 -14.21
CA ASN A 338 -18.52 -11.78 -13.15
C ASN A 338 -18.40 -13.08 -12.34
N ARG A 339 -19.53 -13.69 -11.98
CA ARG A 339 -19.54 -14.91 -11.16
C ARG A 339 -18.90 -16.12 -11.84
N GLU A 340 -18.91 -16.16 -13.16
CA GLU A 340 -18.30 -17.24 -13.95
C GLU A 340 -16.76 -17.19 -13.85
N LEU A 341 -16.20 -16.00 -13.55
CA LEU A 341 -14.77 -15.74 -13.43
C LEU A 341 -14.25 -15.85 -11.99
N LEU A 342 -15.11 -16.15 -11.03
CA LEU A 342 -14.74 -16.26 -9.62
C LEU A 342 -14.47 -17.71 -9.27
N ASN A 343 -13.39 -17.95 -8.51
CA ASN A 343 -13.00 -19.28 -8.05
C ASN A 343 -14.06 -19.97 -7.17
N ASP A 344 -14.90 -19.19 -6.48
CA ASP A 344 -15.97 -19.65 -5.59
C ASP A 344 -17.38 -19.33 -6.12
N HIS A 345 -17.50 -18.77 -7.32
CA HIS A 345 -18.74 -18.31 -7.97
C HIS A 345 -19.58 -17.36 -7.11
N ALA A 346 -18.99 -16.75 -6.07
CA ALA A 346 -19.64 -15.86 -5.14
C ALA A 346 -18.97 -14.49 -5.07
N GLU A 347 -19.74 -13.43 -5.30
CA GLU A 347 -19.25 -12.08 -5.12
C GLU A 347 -19.05 -11.77 -3.63
N ASN A 348 -17.99 -11.02 -3.33
CA ASN A 348 -17.63 -10.59 -1.98
C ASN A 348 -17.37 -9.07 -1.95
N ILE A 349 -16.82 -8.57 -0.85
CA ILE A 349 -16.56 -7.13 -0.67
C ILE A 349 -15.64 -6.57 -1.77
N LEU A 350 -14.68 -7.38 -2.27
CA LEU A 350 -13.74 -6.92 -3.30
C LEU A 350 -14.48 -6.64 -4.63
N ASP A 351 -15.44 -7.50 -4.99
CA ASP A 351 -16.28 -7.25 -6.17
C ASP A 351 -17.11 -5.99 -5.99
N ASP A 352 -17.71 -5.78 -4.79
CA ASP A 352 -18.57 -4.62 -4.54
C ASP A 352 -17.81 -3.31 -4.66
N TYR A 353 -16.65 -3.14 -4.00
CA TYR A 353 -15.92 -1.88 -4.08
C TYR A 353 -15.26 -1.64 -5.44
N CYS A 354 -14.76 -2.71 -6.11
CA CYS A 354 -14.18 -2.57 -7.44
C CYS A 354 -15.25 -2.23 -8.50
N ALA A 355 -16.42 -2.87 -8.44
CA ALA A 355 -17.52 -2.55 -9.35
C ALA A 355 -18.15 -1.19 -9.05
N LEU A 356 -18.20 -0.77 -7.77
CA LEU A 356 -18.64 0.56 -7.38
C LEU A 356 -17.75 1.64 -7.99
N LEU A 357 -16.44 1.50 -7.86
CA LEU A 357 -15.48 2.44 -8.42
C LEU A 357 -15.64 2.51 -9.95
N ALA A 358 -15.74 1.35 -10.63
CA ALA A 358 -15.94 1.27 -12.06
C ALA A 358 -17.23 2.01 -12.52
N ALA A 359 -18.36 1.73 -11.87
CA ALA A 359 -19.63 2.35 -12.22
C ALA A 359 -19.63 3.86 -11.95
N THR A 360 -18.98 4.28 -10.86
CA THR A 360 -18.85 5.70 -10.49
C THR A 360 -18.05 6.49 -11.53
N GLU A 361 -16.87 5.98 -11.93
CA GLU A 361 -16.04 6.66 -12.92
C GLU A 361 -16.71 6.65 -14.32
N LEU A 362 -17.39 5.57 -14.69
CA LEU A 362 -18.19 5.52 -15.92
C LEU A 362 -19.34 6.53 -15.91
N TYR A 363 -20.01 6.71 -14.77
CA TYR A 363 -21.01 7.77 -14.65
C TYR A 363 -20.38 9.15 -14.76
N GLY A 364 -19.27 9.40 -14.11
CA GLY A 364 -18.52 10.65 -14.21
C GLY A 364 -18.14 11.00 -15.66
N ALA A 365 -17.70 10.00 -16.43
CA ALA A 365 -17.30 10.17 -17.83
C ALA A 365 -18.48 10.34 -18.80
N THR A 366 -19.65 9.74 -18.52
CA THR A 366 -20.73 9.61 -19.52
C THR A 366 -22.03 10.30 -19.14
N HIS A 367 -22.27 10.51 -17.85
CA HIS A 367 -23.56 10.90 -17.27
C HIS A 367 -24.75 9.99 -17.64
N LYS A 368 -24.48 8.74 -18.08
CA LYS A 368 -25.53 7.76 -18.38
C LYS A 368 -26.16 7.23 -17.10
N GLN A 369 -27.49 7.38 -16.98
CA GLN A 369 -28.23 6.96 -15.78
C GLN A 369 -28.06 5.48 -15.43
N SER A 370 -27.79 4.62 -16.40
CA SER A 370 -27.52 3.19 -16.18
C SER A 370 -26.31 2.94 -15.27
N TYR A 371 -25.26 3.76 -15.40
CA TYR A 371 -24.08 3.63 -14.54
C TYR A 371 -24.33 4.18 -13.14
N LEU A 372 -25.11 5.26 -12.99
CA LEU A 372 -25.52 5.74 -11.68
C LEU A 372 -26.37 4.69 -10.92
N LEU A 373 -27.31 4.05 -11.61
CA LEU A 373 -28.09 2.96 -11.02
C LEU A 373 -27.22 1.77 -10.60
N ALA A 374 -26.23 1.40 -11.41
CA ALA A 374 -25.26 0.37 -11.05
C ALA A 374 -24.41 0.77 -9.86
N ALA A 375 -23.95 2.02 -9.80
CA ALA A 375 -23.22 2.57 -8.67
C ALA A 375 -24.08 2.59 -7.39
N ASP A 376 -25.34 3.03 -7.47
CA ASP A 376 -26.28 2.99 -6.33
C ASP A 376 -26.44 1.57 -5.79
N GLN A 377 -26.61 0.56 -6.66
CA GLN A 377 -26.73 -0.83 -6.24
C GLN A 377 -25.47 -1.37 -5.57
N ARG A 378 -24.28 -1.09 -6.14
CA ARG A 378 -23.01 -1.53 -5.57
C ARG A 378 -22.68 -0.80 -4.26
N ALA A 379 -23.02 0.47 -4.15
CA ALA A 379 -22.88 1.23 -2.89
C ALA A 379 -23.80 0.66 -1.80
N ASP A 380 -25.06 0.37 -2.09
CA ASP A 380 -25.98 -0.27 -1.14
C ASP A 380 -25.47 -1.67 -0.71
N SER A 381 -24.94 -2.47 -1.66
CA SER A 381 -24.33 -3.77 -1.36
C SER A 381 -23.12 -3.63 -0.44
N LEU A 382 -22.20 -2.70 -0.76
CA LEU A 382 -21.02 -2.45 0.06
C LEU A 382 -21.38 -1.95 1.45
N MET A 383 -22.28 -0.96 1.57
CA MET A 383 -22.74 -0.46 2.87
C MET A 383 -23.43 -1.53 3.73
N ALA A 384 -24.14 -2.48 3.11
CA ALA A 384 -24.76 -3.61 3.81
C ALA A 384 -23.74 -4.61 4.37
N ARG A 385 -22.44 -4.48 4.02
CA ARG A 385 -21.35 -5.28 4.62
C ARG A 385 -20.86 -4.74 5.95
N LEU A 386 -21.20 -3.52 6.33
CA LEU A 386 -20.94 -3.07 7.70
C LEU A 386 -21.75 -3.92 8.67
N THR A 387 -21.06 -4.53 9.62
CA THR A 387 -21.68 -5.49 10.56
C THR A 387 -21.13 -5.29 11.96
N THR A 388 -21.90 -5.80 12.92
CA THR A 388 -21.52 -5.83 14.33
C THR A 388 -21.61 -7.27 14.82
N ARG A 389 -20.55 -7.75 15.44
CA ARG A 389 -20.53 -9.07 16.07
C ARG A 389 -19.66 -9.05 17.33
N ASP A 390 -20.17 -9.62 18.39
CA ASP A 390 -19.50 -9.69 19.69
C ASP A 390 -19.07 -8.28 20.18
N ALA A 391 -17.78 -8.06 20.42
CA ALA A 391 -17.24 -6.78 20.84
C ALA A 391 -16.96 -5.83 19.65
N PHE A 392 -16.98 -6.31 18.42
CA PHE A 392 -16.60 -5.55 17.23
C PHE A 392 -17.82 -4.93 16.55
N ARG A 393 -17.81 -3.60 16.40
CA ARG A 393 -18.93 -2.85 15.82
C ARG A 393 -18.47 -2.15 14.56
N ASP A 394 -19.35 -2.21 13.53
CA ASP A 394 -19.20 -1.44 12.30
C ASP A 394 -17.92 -1.77 11.51
N TYR A 395 -17.46 -3.02 11.58
CA TYR A 395 -16.41 -3.53 10.72
C TYR A 395 -16.98 -4.05 9.39
N TRP A 396 -16.15 -4.01 8.34
CA TRP A 396 -16.50 -4.60 7.06
C TRP A 396 -16.44 -6.13 7.14
N ARG A 397 -17.52 -6.84 6.79
CA ARG A 397 -17.47 -8.28 6.52
C ARG A 397 -17.08 -8.54 5.06
N ALA A 398 -16.16 -9.48 4.84
CA ALA A 398 -15.67 -9.79 3.51
C ALA A 398 -16.66 -10.61 2.69
N ASP A 399 -17.32 -11.58 3.33
CA ASP A 399 -18.23 -12.55 2.73
C ASP A 399 -19.71 -12.29 3.08
N ASN A 400 -20.59 -13.22 2.75
CA ASN A 400 -22.00 -13.19 3.16
C ASN A 400 -22.22 -13.69 4.60
N GLY A 401 -21.16 -14.19 5.24
CA GLY A 401 -21.15 -14.57 6.66
C GLY A 401 -20.66 -13.44 7.56
N THR A 402 -19.66 -13.74 8.37
CA THR A 402 -19.11 -12.80 9.38
C THR A 402 -17.59 -12.68 9.34
N ARG A 403 -16.95 -13.20 8.29
CA ARG A 403 -15.50 -13.05 8.10
C ARG A 403 -15.17 -11.57 8.03
N PRO A 404 -14.27 -11.04 8.89
CA PRO A 404 -13.84 -9.66 8.76
C PRO A 404 -13.10 -9.46 7.44
N PHE A 405 -13.25 -8.28 6.87
CA PHE A 405 -12.41 -7.84 5.77
C PHE A 405 -11.09 -7.33 6.33
N PHE A 406 -10.04 -7.99 5.98
CA PHE A 406 -8.66 -7.55 6.18
C PHE A 406 -7.89 -7.84 4.89
N HIS A 407 -7.04 -6.92 4.49
CA HIS A 407 -6.41 -6.95 3.18
C HIS A 407 -5.00 -6.37 3.25
N PRO A 408 -3.97 -7.04 2.72
CA PRO A 408 -2.58 -6.61 2.88
C PRO A 408 -2.20 -5.40 2.02
N SER A 409 -3.08 -4.94 1.11
CA SER A 409 -2.85 -3.82 0.21
C SER A 409 -4.00 -2.80 0.23
N ASP A 410 -5.22 -3.21 -0.13
CA ASP A 410 -6.30 -2.31 -0.54
C ASP A 410 -7.34 -2.07 0.57
N ALA A 411 -6.93 -2.11 1.85
CA ALA A 411 -7.85 -1.99 2.98
C ALA A 411 -8.64 -0.66 2.99
N GLY A 412 -8.09 0.41 2.43
CA GLY A 412 -8.77 1.70 2.28
C GLY A 412 -9.73 1.78 1.09
N LEU A 413 -9.66 0.84 0.13
CA LEU A 413 -10.40 0.94 -1.14
C LEU A 413 -11.94 0.91 -0.97
N PRO A 414 -12.53 0.22 0.00
CA PRO A 414 -13.97 0.34 0.28
C PRO A 414 -14.38 1.79 0.56
N VAL A 415 -13.64 2.49 1.42
CA VAL A 415 -13.90 3.90 1.74
C VAL A 415 -13.62 4.81 0.55
N VAL A 416 -12.51 4.61 -0.15
CA VAL A 416 -12.17 5.37 -1.38
C VAL A 416 -13.29 5.28 -2.40
N SER A 417 -13.81 4.06 -2.68
CA SER A 417 -14.90 3.85 -3.63
C SER A 417 -16.20 4.53 -3.19
N LEU A 418 -16.54 4.47 -1.89
CA LEU A 418 -17.72 5.15 -1.34
C LEU A 418 -17.58 6.68 -1.38
N VAL A 419 -16.41 7.22 -1.08
CA VAL A 419 -16.16 8.68 -1.14
C VAL A 419 -16.23 9.17 -2.58
N ARG A 420 -15.67 8.44 -3.54
CA ARG A 420 -15.83 8.74 -4.97
C ARG A 420 -17.30 8.72 -5.38
N TYR A 421 -18.04 7.69 -5.00
CA TYR A 421 -19.46 7.58 -5.27
C TYR A 421 -20.27 8.74 -4.64
N ALA A 422 -19.93 9.17 -3.43
CA ALA A 422 -20.62 10.27 -2.74
C ALA A 422 -20.58 11.60 -3.52
N THR A 423 -19.66 11.78 -4.47
CA THR A 423 -19.58 12.97 -5.32
C THR A 423 -20.67 13.02 -6.39
N VAL A 424 -21.21 11.88 -6.78
CA VAL A 424 -22.22 11.75 -7.85
C VAL A 424 -23.58 11.28 -7.33
N ALA A 425 -23.64 10.81 -6.10
CA ALA A 425 -24.83 10.27 -5.47
C ALA A 425 -25.92 11.32 -5.23
N SER A 426 -27.19 10.91 -5.20
CA SER A 426 -28.29 11.76 -4.73
C SER A 426 -28.03 12.23 -3.29
N ALA A 427 -28.65 13.34 -2.87
CA ALA A 427 -28.49 13.86 -1.50
C ALA A 427 -28.83 12.81 -0.42
N ALA A 428 -29.85 11.97 -0.65
CA ALA A 428 -30.24 10.91 0.25
C ALA A 428 -29.18 9.78 0.30
N ASN A 429 -28.70 9.33 -0.85
CA ASN A 429 -27.66 8.29 -0.93
C ASN A 429 -26.33 8.81 -0.41
N ARG A 430 -25.95 10.06 -0.71
CA ARG A 430 -24.75 10.70 -0.17
C ARG A 430 -24.76 10.69 1.36
N LYS A 431 -25.89 11.04 2.00
CA LYS A 431 -26.00 11.01 3.46
C LYS A 431 -25.79 9.62 4.03
N LYS A 432 -26.43 8.59 3.46
CA LYS A 432 -26.22 7.19 3.84
C LYS A 432 -24.76 6.77 3.69
N THR A 433 -24.15 7.13 2.58
CA THR A 433 -22.77 6.81 2.27
C THR A 433 -21.81 7.42 3.28
N LEU A 434 -21.98 8.71 3.59
CA LEU A 434 -21.12 9.37 4.58
C LEU A 434 -21.32 8.81 5.99
N ASP A 435 -22.55 8.39 6.38
CA ASP A 435 -22.77 7.68 7.64
C ASP A 435 -21.99 6.35 7.69
N ALA A 436 -22.05 5.57 6.62
CA ALA A 436 -21.33 4.29 6.54
C ALA A 436 -19.80 4.49 6.56
N VAL A 437 -19.29 5.47 5.82
CA VAL A 437 -17.86 5.85 5.82
C VAL A 437 -17.42 6.27 7.22
N LYS A 438 -18.20 7.12 7.91
CA LYS A 438 -17.88 7.53 9.29
C LYS A 438 -17.77 6.36 10.22
N ARG A 439 -18.78 5.48 10.25
CA ARG A 439 -18.83 4.30 11.13
C ARG A 439 -17.64 3.35 10.89
N SER A 440 -17.30 3.09 9.63
CA SER A 440 -16.14 2.24 9.30
C SER A 440 -14.82 2.86 9.73
N LEU A 441 -14.64 4.17 9.56
CA LEU A 441 -13.41 4.85 9.99
C LEU A 441 -13.34 5.03 11.51
N GLU A 442 -14.48 5.18 12.21
CA GLU A 442 -14.52 5.12 13.68
C GLU A 442 -14.07 3.75 14.20
N PHE A 443 -14.43 2.66 13.50
CA PHE A 443 -13.92 1.32 13.79
C PHE A 443 -12.40 1.22 13.61
N GLU A 444 -11.85 1.72 12.50
CA GLU A 444 -10.40 1.73 12.25
C GLU A 444 -9.64 2.53 13.33
N LEU A 445 -10.15 3.69 13.70
CA LEU A 445 -9.57 4.53 14.76
C LEU A 445 -9.64 3.84 16.13
N ALA A 446 -10.77 3.20 16.45
CA ALA A 446 -10.95 2.48 17.72
C ALA A 446 -10.00 1.28 17.82
N THR A 447 -9.94 0.45 16.77
CA THR A 447 -9.04 -0.71 16.69
C THR A 447 -7.56 -0.31 16.80
N THR A 448 -7.19 0.80 16.18
CA THR A 448 -5.81 1.33 16.24
C THR A 448 -5.42 1.79 17.64
N ARG A 449 -6.39 2.29 18.43
CA ARG A 449 -6.17 2.85 19.78
C ARG A 449 -6.47 1.89 20.93
N GLU A 450 -6.93 0.67 20.66
CA GLU A 450 -7.34 -0.27 21.74
C GLU A 450 -6.16 -0.80 22.56
N VAL A 451 -4.93 -0.69 22.05
CA VAL A 451 -3.68 -1.05 22.74
C VAL A 451 -2.71 0.12 22.73
N ASN A 452 -1.67 0.01 23.55
CA ASN A 452 -0.59 0.99 23.51
C ASN A 452 0.12 0.96 22.14
N ASN A 453 0.04 2.05 21.41
CA ASN A 453 0.48 2.18 20.02
C ASN A 453 1.00 3.61 19.75
N PRO A 454 2.18 3.96 20.26
CA PRO A 454 2.73 5.31 20.15
C PRO A 454 2.97 5.75 18.70
N PHE A 455 3.11 4.81 17.78
CA PHE A 455 3.32 5.07 16.36
C PHE A 455 2.03 5.41 15.60
N GLY A 456 0.86 5.09 16.17
CA GLY A 456 -0.42 5.21 15.47
C GLY A 456 -0.55 4.25 14.29
N TYR A 457 0.28 3.18 14.22
CA TYR A 457 0.22 2.19 13.15
C TYR A 457 -1.17 1.56 13.06
N ALA A 458 -1.79 1.57 11.89
CA ALA A 458 -3.13 1.06 11.68
C ALA A 458 -3.23 -0.43 12.03
N ARG A 459 -4.05 -0.77 13.04
CA ARG A 459 -4.36 -2.15 13.40
C ARG A 459 -5.57 -2.64 12.60
N GLN A 460 -5.80 -3.92 12.58
CA GLN A 460 -6.83 -4.55 11.77
C GLN A 460 -7.52 -5.70 12.51
N LEU A 461 -8.78 -5.95 12.19
CA LEU A 461 -9.52 -7.13 12.66
C LEU A 461 -9.26 -8.27 11.67
N VAL A 462 -8.69 -9.37 12.14
CA VAL A 462 -8.26 -10.49 11.32
C VAL A 462 -8.94 -11.79 11.70
N ARG A 463 -9.00 -12.73 10.78
CA ARG A 463 -9.35 -14.12 11.03
C ARG A 463 -8.13 -14.99 10.86
N MET A 464 -7.78 -15.70 11.91
CA MET A 464 -6.65 -16.61 11.94
C MET A 464 -6.95 -17.92 11.20
N GLY A 465 -5.93 -18.67 10.81
CA GLY A 465 -6.08 -19.96 10.14
C GLY A 465 -6.89 -21.00 10.93
N ASN A 466 -6.93 -20.90 12.28
CA ASN A 466 -7.78 -21.72 13.15
C ASN A 466 -9.24 -21.23 13.22
N GLY A 467 -9.57 -20.11 12.58
CA GLY A 467 -10.90 -19.51 12.56
C GLY A 467 -11.16 -18.44 13.63
N ASP A 468 -10.24 -18.21 14.56
CA ASP A 468 -10.38 -17.19 15.60
C ASP A 468 -10.34 -15.79 14.97
N VAL A 469 -11.17 -14.89 15.50
CA VAL A 469 -11.23 -13.48 15.09
C VAL A 469 -10.67 -12.62 16.20
N ARG A 470 -9.65 -11.83 15.87
CA ARG A 470 -8.98 -10.92 16.81
C ARG A 470 -8.42 -9.70 16.11
N THR A 471 -8.08 -8.69 16.86
CA THR A 471 -7.30 -7.56 16.34
C THR A 471 -5.80 -7.88 16.32
N ALA A 472 -5.10 -7.35 15.33
CA ALA A 472 -3.66 -7.55 15.16
C ALA A 472 -3.01 -6.29 14.57
N PHE A 473 -1.71 -6.14 14.76
CA PHE A 473 -0.93 -5.12 14.06
C PHE A 473 -0.73 -5.53 12.58
N PHE A 474 -0.35 -6.77 12.36
CA PHE A 474 0.07 -7.26 11.05
C PHE A 474 -0.86 -8.34 10.50
N PHE A 475 -0.75 -8.56 9.20
CA PHE A 475 -1.45 -9.63 8.50
C PHE A 475 -1.02 -11.00 9.05
N PRO A 476 -1.94 -11.93 9.32
CA PRO A 476 -1.60 -13.22 9.91
C PRO A 476 -0.72 -14.09 9.00
N HIS A 477 0.14 -14.92 9.61
CA HIS A 477 1.03 -15.83 8.90
C HIS A 477 0.29 -16.91 8.12
N ASP A 478 -0.81 -17.42 8.68
CA ASP A 478 -1.54 -18.56 8.11
C ASP A 478 -3.03 -18.22 8.03
N THR A 479 -3.50 -17.95 6.84
CA THR A 479 -4.88 -17.65 6.53
C THR A 479 -5.27 -18.35 5.24
N GLU A 480 -6.57 -18.28 4.88
CA GLU A 480 -7.05 -18.72 3.58
C GLU A 480 -6.44 -17.97 2.39
N ALA A 481 -5.82 -16.84 2.64
CA ALA A 481 -5.11 -16.02 1.65
C ALA A 481 -3.59 -16.27 1.62
N ALA A 482 -3.14 -17.34 2.30
CA ALA A 482 -1.74 -17.69 2.51
C ALA A 482 -0.86 -17.77 1.26
N PRO A 483 0.42 -17.80 1.41
CA PRO A 483 1.33 -17.55 2.55
C PRO A 483 1.83 -16.09 2.62
N TRP A 484 0.95 -15.14 2.47
CA TRP A 484 1.24 -13.77 2.07
C TRP A 484 1.32 -12.77 3.23
N TRP A 485 1.80 -13.17 4.37
CA TRP A 485 2.18 -12.20 5.38
C TRP A 485 3.53 -11.57 4.99
N GLN A 486 3.50 -10.28 4.81
CA GLN A 486 4.62 -9.44 4.37
C GLN A 486 4.42 -8.03 4.90
N GLY A 487 5.35 -7.13 4.63
CA GLY A 487 5.17 -5.71 4.93
C GLY A 487 3.96 -5.14 4.20
N GLU A 488 3.26 -4.23 4.86
CA GLU A 488 1.92 -3.79 4.50
C GLU A 488 1.86 -2.30 4.16
N ASN A 489 2.93 -1.74 3.60
CA ASN A 489 2.97 -0.31 3.27
C ASN A 489 1.86 0.11 2.30
N ALA A 490 1.41 -0.78 1.39
CA ALA A 490 0.26 -0.51 0.53
C ALA A 490 -1.03 -0.38 1.37
N ARG A 491 -1.25 -1.29 2.34
CA ARG A 491 -2.42 -1.24 3.22
C ARG A 491 -2.51 0.07 3.97
N ILE A 492 -1.44 0.44 4.69
CA ILE A 492 -1.44 1.66 5.50
C ILE A 492 -1.51 2.93 4.64
N ALA A 493 -0.88 2.95 3.46
CA ALA A 493 -1.00 4.06 2.53
C ALA A 493 -2.43 4.16 1.93
N SER A 494 -3.11 3.02 1.65
CA SER A 494 -4.50 3.03 1.21
C SER A 494 -5.46 3.57 2.27
N LEU A 495 -5.19 3.25 3.55
CA LEU A 495 -5.94 3.79 4.70
C LEU A 495 -5.66 5.28 4.90
N ALA A 496 -4.40 5.73 4.70
CA ALA A 496 -4.07 7.15 4.70
C ALA A 496 -4.81 7.91 3.60
N ALA A 497 -4.89 7.35 2.39
CA ALA A 497 -5.66 7.92 1.29
C ALA A 497 -7.16 8.01 1.64
N ALA A 498 -7.74 6.93 2.17
CA ALA A 498 -9.13 6.88 2.61
C ALA A 498 -9.44 7.96 3.68
N ALA A 499 -8.56 8.10 4.68
CA ALA A 499 -8.72 9.09 5.73
C ALA A 499 -8.59 10.53 5.22
N ARG A 500 -7.60 10.82 4.34
CA ARG A 500 -7.43 12.15 3.72
C ARG A 500 -8.61 12.54 2.82
N MET A 501 -9.16 11.58 2.05
CA MET A 501 -10.37 11.82 1.25
C MET A 501 -11.60 12.07 2.10
N ALA A 502 -11.75 11.37 3.23
CA ALA A 502 -12.91 11.47 4.09
C ALA A 502 -12.88 12.71 4.99
N ALA A 503 -11.73 13.09 5.54
CA ALA A 503 -11.60 14.16 6.53
C ALA A 503 -12.31 15.47 6.15
N PRO A 504 -12.19 16.02 4.92
CA PRO A 504 -12.87 17.25 4.54
C PRO A 504 -14.40 17.15 4.52
N LEU A 505 -14.96 15.94 4.49
CA LEU A 505 -16.41 15.71 4.41
C LEU A 505 -17.12 15.81 5.76
N TYR A 506 -16.35 15.91 6.85
CA TYR A 506 -16.84 15.98 8.24
C TYR A 506 -16.43 17.28 8.93
N GLY A 507 -16.52 18.40 8.21
CA GLY A 507 -16.20 19.73 8.78
C GLY A 507 -17.14 20.16 9.93
N ASP A 508 -18.29 19.52 10.08
CA ASP A 508 -19.22 19.66 11.19
C ASP A 508 -18.81 18.86 12.45
N ASP A 509 -17.81 17.96 12.34
CA ASP A 509 -17.21 17.21 13.44
C ASP A 509 -15.67 17.39 13.44
N PRO A 510 -15.16 18.53 13.96
CA PRO A 510 -13.73 18.84 13.94
C PRO A 510 -12.87 17.80 14.69
N SER A 511 -13.44 17.14 15.69
CA SER A 511 -12.74 16.09 16.45
C SER A 511 -12.48 14.86 15.59
N PHE A 512 -13.48 14.39 14.87
CA PHE A 512 -13.36 13.28 13.95
C PHE A 512 -12.47 13.64 12.76
N GLN A 513 -12.65 14.83 12.18
CA GLN A 513 -11.78 15.33 11.11
C GLN A 513 -10.31 15.32 11.51
N SER A 514 -9.97 15.89 12.69
CA SER A 514 -8.59 15.89 13.21
C SER A 514 -8.08 14.48 13.49
N ALA A 515 -8.94 13.58 13.98
CA ALA A 515 -8.55 12.19 14.21
C ALA A 515 -8.17 11.47 12.91
N LEU A 516 -8.90 11.72 11.82
CA LEU A 516 -8.59 11.16 10.49
C LEU A 516 -7.30 11.74 9.92
N GLN A 517 -7.07 13.05 10.09
CA GLN A 517 -5.83 13.69 9.66
C GLN A 517 -4.62 13.09 10.38
N ASN A 518 -4.69 12.97 11.72
CA ASN A 518 -3.63 12.36 12.50
C ASN A 518 -3.38 10.90 12.10
N TYR A 519 -4.46 10.15 11.88
CA TYR A 519 -4.37 8.76 11.44
C TYR A 519 -3.66 8.62 10.09
N ALA A 520 -3.97 9.48 9.13
CA ALA A 520 -3.30 9.48 7.83
C ALA A 520 -1.81 9.84 7.92
N GLU A 521 -1.49 10.89 8.70
CA GLU A 521 -0.10 11.32 8.92
C GLU A 521 0.72 10.22 9.61
N ASP A 522 0.16 9.54 10.61
CA ASP A 522 0.84 8.45 11.31
C ASP A 522 1.27 7.32 10.37
N GLN A 523 0.43 6.96 9.38
CA GLN A 523 0.78 5.94 8.39
C GLN A 523 1.90 6.39 7.45
N LEU A 524 1.86 7.64 6.97
CA LEU A 524 2.89 8.18 6.09
C LEU A 524 4.23 8.35 6.84
N HIS A 525 4.19 8.86 8.05
CA HIS A 525 5.39 8.99 8.89
C HIS A 525 6.03 7.63 9.22
N TRP A 526 5.22 6.57 9.39
CA TRP A 526 5.75 5.21 9.54
C TRP A 526 6.56 4.78 8.32
N ILE A 527 6.04 5.01 7.11
CA ILE A 527 6.75 4.71 5.86
C ILE A 527 8.05 5.51 5.75
N LEU A 528 8.05 6.76 6.21
CA LEU A 528 9.15 7.70 6.06
C LEU A 528 10.14 7.72 7.24
N GLY A 529 10.13 6.70 8.11
CA GLY A 529 11.18 6.49 9.11
C GLY A 529 10.75 6.63 10.56
N ARG A 530 9.58 7.19 10.88
CA ARG A 530 9.06 7.22 12.26
C ARG A 530 8.51 5.84 12.65
N ASN A 531 9.39 4.86 12.69
CA ASN A 531 9.11 3.47 13.05
C ASN A 531 10.19 2.90 13.98
N PRO A 532 9.99 1.74 14.62
CA PRO A 532 10.94 1.18 15.60
C PRO A 532 12.34 0.91 15.07
N PHE A 533 12.51 0.81 13.76
CA PHE A 533 13.79 0.51 13.10
C PHE A 533 14.53 1.77 12.62
N ASP A 534 13.90 2.95 12.72
CA ASP A 534 14.46 4.23 12.25
C ASP A 534 14.89 4.13 10.77
N SER A 535 14.02 3.59 9.96
CA SER A 535 14.29 3.25 8.56
C SER A 535 13.22 3.83 7.65
N SER A 536 13.61 4.65 6.69
CA SER A 536 12.70 5.03 5.61
C SER A 536 12.49 3.87 4.65
N MET A 537 11.24 3.59 4.35
CA MET A 537 10.82 2.54 3.42
C MET A 537 10.48 3.08 2.03
N LEU A 538 10.70 4.37 1.81
CA LEU A 538 10.73 5.02 0.50
C LEU A 538 12.18 5.09 0.03
N ILE A 539 12.52 4.29 -0.96
CA ILE A 539 13.90 4.16 -1.45
C ILE A 539 14.42 5.48 -2.03
N GLY A 540 15.61 5.87 -1.58
CA GLY A 540 16.25 7.12 -2.00
C GLY A 540 15.75 8.36 -1.27
N SER A 541 14.88 8.20 -0.26
CA SER A 541 14.43 9.27 0.63
C SER A 541 14.69 8.87 2.09
N GLY A 542 15.17 9.80 2.91
CA GLY A 542 15.60 9.50 4.27
C GLY A 542 16.83 8.59 4.32
N HIS A 543 16.94 7.80 5.38
CA HIS A 543 18.06 6.87 5.60
C HIS A 543 17.57 5.49 6.09
N GLY A 544 18.51 4.55 6.21
CA GLY A 544 18.22 3.21 6.69
C GLY A 544 17.46 2.34 5.68
N ASN A 545 17.38 2.77 4.40
CA ASN A 545 16.77 1.95 3.36
C ASN A 545 17.47 0.58 3.31
N ILE A 546 16.71 -0.51 3.34
CA ILE A 546 17.29 -1.85 3.25
C ILE A 546 17.59 -2.21 1.79
N PRO A 547 18.70 -2.92 1.53
CA PRO A 547 19.03 -3.36 0.18
C PRO A 547 18.01 -4.42 -0.28
N TYR A 548 17.60 -4.30 -1.54
CA TYR A 548 16.69 -5.26 -2.15
C TYR A 548 17.43 -6.51 -2.62
N MET A 549 16.90 -7.66 -2.28
CA MET A 549 17.33 -8.95 -2.78
C MET A 549 16.12 -9.74 -3.29
N PHE A 550 16.16 -10.15 -4.54
CA PHE A 550 15.12 -10.97 -5.16
C PHE A 550 15.64 -12.38 -5.41
N PHE A 551 15.01 -13.37 -4.81
CA PHE A 551 15.35 -14.79 -4.93
C PHE A 551 16.84 -15.10 -4.82
N ARG A 552 17.48 -14.72 -3.72
CA ARG A 552 18.92 -14.91 -3.41
C ARG A 552 19.87 -14.22 -4.39
N SER A 553 19.41 -13.17 -5.05
CA SER A 553 20.20 -12.46 -6.05
C SER A 553 20.23 -10.97 -5.77
N TYR A 554 21.40 -10.42 -5.52
CA TYR A 554 21.63 -8.96 -5.47
C TYR A 554 21.87 -8.35 -6.86
N LYS A 555 21.39 -8.98 -7.92
CA LYS A 555 21.47 -8.41 -9.29
C LYS A 555 20.62 -7.18 -9.46
N TYR A 556 19.57 -7.09 -8.71
CA TYR A 556 18.62 -6.00 -8.79
C TYR A 556 18.97 -5.01 -7.70
N THR A 557 19.19 -3.78 -8.09
CA THR A 557 19.43 -2.68 -7.16
C THR A 557 18.12 -2.04 -6.81
N SER A 558 18.03 -1.51 -5.59
CA SER A 558 16.88 -0.74 -5.15
C SER A 558 16.63 0.46 -6.07
N ALA A 559 15.39 0.66 -6.49
CA ALA A 559 15.00 1.72 -7.40
C ALA A 559 14.52 2.95 -6.61
N PRO A 560 15.16 4.12 -6.76
CA PRO A 560 14.70 5.34 -6.10
C PRO A 560 13.25 5.66 -6.43
N GLY A 561 12.46 5.97 -5.39
CA GLY A 561 11.03 6.22 -5.49
C GLY A 561 10.16 4.98 -5.28
N ALA A 562 10.74 3.78 -5.25
CA ALA A 562 10.02 2.59 -4.82
C ALA A 562 9.64 2.69 -3.34
N VAL A 563 8.45 2.24 -3.00
CA VAL A 563 8.06 1.93 -1.61
C VAL A 563 8.11 0.42 -1.46
N ILE A 564 8.87 -0.06 -0.48
CA ILE A 564 9.04 -1.49 -0.26
C ILE A 564 7.87 -2.08 0.54
N ASN A 565 7.78 -3.42 0.62
CA ASN A 565 6.79 -4.10 1.45
C ASN A 565 6.79 -3.56 2.88
N GLY A 566 7.95 -3.49 3.52
CA GLY A 566 8.17 -2.82 4.80
C GLY A 566 8.13 -3.75 6.01
N ILE A 567 7.89 -3.14 7.16
CA ILE A 567 7.89 -3.81 8.47
C ILE A 567 6.65 -4.70 8.61
N THR A 568 6.82 -5.90 9.15
CA THR A 568 5.74 -6.83 9.47
C THR A 568 6.09 -7.72 10.66
N ALA A 569 5.30 -8.74 10.92
CA ALA A 569 5.54 -9.73 11.97
C ALA A 569 6.84 -10.52 11.76
N GLY A 570 7.40 -11.06 12.84
CA GLY A 570 8.58 -11.91 12.80
C GLY A 570 8.32 -13.27 12.16
N LEU A 571 9.36 -13.91 11.63
CA LEU A 571 9.26 -15.23 10.98
C LEU A 571 8.65 -16.33 11.89
N ASN A 572 8.86 -16.21 13.21
CA ASN A 572 8.43 -17.20 14.20
C ASN A 572 7.48 -16.61 15.24
N ASP A 573 7.10 -15.36 15.13
CA ASP A 573 6.23 -14.64 16.06
C ASP A 573 5.33 -13.66 15.29
N GLU A 574 4.09 -14.07 15.01
CA GLU A 574 3.15 -13.25 14.25
C GLU A 574 2.60 -12.04 15.02
N ASP A 575 2.74 -11.99 16.33
CA ASP A 575 2.40 -10.83 17.16
C ASP A 575 3.62 -9.94 17.47
N GLY A 576 4.81 -10.41 17.13
CA GLY A 576 6.05 -9.64 17.22
C GLY A 576 6.20 -8.65 16.07
N ILE A 577 7.37 -8.07 15.98
CA ILE A 577 7.74 -7.15 14.91
C ILE A 577 9.11 -7.52 14.34
N ALA A 578 9.24 -7.51 13.02
CA ALA A 578 10.48 -7.81 12.33
C ALA A 578 10.71 -6.92 11.10
N TYR A 579 11.95 -6.77 10.74
CA TYR A 579 12.37 -6.05 9.57
C TYR A 579 13.73 -6.55 9.08
N ASN A 580 13.78 -6.97 7.81
CA ASN A 580 15.00 -7.47 7.19
C ASN A 580 15.62 -8.67 7.93
N GLU A 581 14.80 -9.63 8.33
CA GLU A 581 15.20 -10.87 8.99
C GLU A 581 15.26 -12.08 8.05
N GLY A 582 15.19 -11.87 6.72
CA GLY A 582 15.12 -12.91 5.74
C GLY A 582 16.46 -13.63 5.52
N PHE A 583 16.95 -13.64 4.31
CA PHE A 583 18.14 -14.39 3.92
C PHE A 583 19.39 -14.00 4.72
N ALA A 584 19.58 -12.72 5.04
CA ALA A 584 20.73 -12.24 5.79
C ALA A 584 20.88 -12.89 7.17
N GLN A 585 19.77 -13.26 7.83
CA GLN A 585 19.75 -13.85 9.17
C GLN A 585 19.45 -15.36 9.17
N THR A 586 18.53 -15.79 8.31
CA THR A 586 18.01 -17.17 8.32
C THR A 586 18.71 -18.07 7.32
N GLY A 587 19.39 -17.53 6.31
CA GLY A 587 19.90 -18.26 5.14
C GLY A 587 18.79 -18.77 4.21
N LYS A 588 17.53 -18.35 4.42
CA LYS A 588 16.37 -18.67 3.60
C LYS A 588 16.00 -17.46 2.74
N ASP A 589 15.27 -17.72 1.65
CA ASP A 589 14.86 -16.70 0.70
C ASP A 589 13.55 -16.04 1.13
N ASP A 590 13.60 -15.26 2.22
CA ASP A 590 12.44 -14.60 2.81
C ASP A 590 12.54 -13.07 2.78
N ASP A 591 13.62 -12.50 2.25
CA ASP A 591 13.86 -11.03 2.23
C ASP A 591 12.79 -10.24 1.49
N TRP A 592 12.14 -10.85 0.51
CA TRP A 592 11.04 -10.24 -0.23
C TRP A 592 9.90 -9.78 0.70
N ARG A 593 9.72 -10.42 1.86
CA ARG A 593 8.68 -10.04 2.82
C ARG A 593 8.80 -8.61 3.33
N TRP A 594 10.00 -8.07 3.34
CA TRP A 594 10.29 -6.72 3.81
C TRP A 594 10.75 -5.78 2.69
N ALA A 595 11.56 -6.30 1.75
CA ALA A 595 12.37 -5.50 0.84
C ALA A 595 11.82 -5.42 -0.60
N GLU A 596 10.82 -6.22 -0.97
CA GLU A 596 10.28 -6.20 -2.31
C GLU A 596 9.68 -4.84 -2.67
N GLU A 597 10.07 -4.33 -3.81
CA GLU A 597 9.63 -3.06 -4.39
C GLU A 597 8.44 -3.31 -5.30
N TRP A 598 7.26 -3.54 -4.71
CA TRP A 598 6.05 -3.94 -5.40
C TRP A 598 5.16 -2.75 -5.75
N LEU A 599 4.59 -2.71 -6.95
CA LEU A 599 3.83 -1.57 -7.50
C LEU A 599 2.75 -0.97 -6.57
N PRO A 600 1.89 -1.75 -5.90
CA PRO A 600 0.80 -1.20 -5.10
C PRO A 600 1.25 -0.30 -3.95
N HIS A 601 2.43 -0.54 -3.38
CA HIS A 601 2.97 0.30 -2.30
C HIS A 601 3.21 1.72 -2.78
N ALA A 602 3.89 1.86 -3.92
CA ALA A 602 4.16 3.16 -4.53
C ALA A 602 2.88 3.84 -5.05
N ALA A 603 1.92 3.06 -5.58
CA ALA A 603 0.66 3.58 -6.10
C ALA A 603 -0.21 4.21 -5.00
N TRP A 604 -0.41 3.50 -3.90
CA TRP A 604 -1.17 4.04 -2.77
C TRP A 604 -0.45 5.20 -2.07
N TYR A 605 0.89 5.11 -1.93
CA TYR A 605 1.67 6.21 -1.38
C TYR A 605 1.53 7.48 -2.22
N LEU A 606 1.74 7.38 -3.54
CA LEU A 606 1.58 8.50 -4.48
C LEU A 606 0.19 9.12 -4.35
N TYR A 607 -0.86 8.31 -4.35
CA TYR A 607 -2.23 8.81 -4.25
C TYR A 607 -2.48 9.50 -2.91
N ALA A 608 -2.07 8.87 -1.79
CA ALA A 608 -2.22 9.47 -0.47
C ALA A 608 -1.52 10.82 -0.34
N VAL A 609 -0.30 10.96 -0.90
CA VAL A 609 0.46 12.22 -0.87
C VAL A 609 -0.15 13.27 -1.81
N SER A 610 -0.75 12.87 -2.94
CA SER A 610 -1.40 13.81 -3.88
C SER A 610 -2.68 14.44 -3.31
N LEU A 611 -3.34 13.79 -2.33
CA LEU A 611 -4.57 14.28 -1.72
C LEU A 611 -4.32 15.50 -0.82
N PRO A 612 -5.23 16.46 -0.75
CA PRO A 612 -5.14 17.57 0.20
C PRO A 612 -5.06 17.03 1.63
N HIS A 613 -4.13 17.54 2.40
CA HIS A 613 -3.98 17.18 3.81
C HIS A 613 -4.60 18.20 4.77
N ARG A 614 -5.20 19.29 4.22
CA ARG A 614 -5.96 20.34 4.96
C ARG A 614 -6.98 21.05 4.08
#